data_fff9d75df4f5e99399e2237963b1a5e8
#
_entry.id   fff9d75df4f5e99399e2237963b1a5e8
#
_cell.length_a   1.000
_cell.length_b   1.000
_cell.length_c   1.000
_cell.angle_alpha   90.00
_cell.angle_beta   90.00
_cell.angle_gamma   90.00
#
_symmetry.space_group_name_H-M   'P 1'
#
loop_
_entity.id
_entity.type
_entity.pdbx_description
1 polymer ?
#
loop_
_entity_poly.entity_id
_entity_poly.type
_entity_poly.pdbx_seq_one_letter_code
_entity_poly.pdbx_strand_id
1 'polypeptide(L)'
;MAAVKEQIASYLKVHLYLRLATVTAAAKPLVHTVGYISEGCTVCFATDSKSRKAENISKNPAVAYAVDENYEDMMAIQGVQMEGKAAQVSVESETIRLLDLMVRKFAGLEKMPPNPDLVFFKIKPIRGFFLDNTVAFGHRDMVEF
;
A
#
# COMPACT_ATOMS: atom_id res chain seq x y z
N MET A 1 15.69 9.73 10.65
CA MET A 1 14.39 10.08 10.06
C MET A 1 14.43 9.97 8.53
N ALA A 2 15.29 10.76 7.86
CA ALA A 2 15.43 10.68 6.41
C ALA A 2 15.86 9.29 5.94
N ALA A 3 16.81 8.65 6.62
CA ALA A 3 17.28 7.29 6.28
C ALA A 3 16.16 6.26 6.37
N VAL A 4 15.29 6.35 7.36
CA VAL A 4 14.16 5.42 7.53
C VAL A 4 13.13 5.63 6.43
N LYS A 5 12.83 6.88 6.06
CA LYS A 5 11.94 7.18 4.92
C LYS A 5 12.49 6.63 3.62
N GLU A 6 13.79 6.76 3.40
CA GLU A 6 14.44 6.22 2.21
C GLU A 6 14.41 4.69 2.17
N GLN A 7 14.62 4.03 3.31
CA GLN A 7 14.53 2.57 3.42
C GLN A 7 13.09 2.10 3.07
N ILE A 8 12.09 2.76 3.64
CA ILE A 8 10.69 2.46 3.35
C ILE A 8 10.39 2.67 1.85
N ALA A 9 10.76 3.81 1.30
CA ALA A 9 10.51 4.12 -0.11
C ALA A 9 11.17 3.12 -1.04
N SER A 10 12.42 2.74 -0.76
CA SER A 10 13.15 1.76 -1.57
C SER A 10 12.52 0.37 -1.50
N TYR A 11 12.10 -0.04 -0.32
CA TYR A 11 11.43 -1.34 -0.13
C TYR A 11 10.09 -1.38 -0.86
N LEU A 12 9.28 -0.33 -0.73
CA LEU A 12 8.00 -0.23 -1.43
C LEU A 12 8.16 -0.27 -2.94
N LYS A 13 9.21 0.34 -3.46
CA LYS A 13 9.43 0.44 -4.91
C LYS A 13 9.64 -0.92 -5.58
N VAL A 14 10.29 -1.85 -4.91
CA VAL A 14 10.68 -3.15 -5.49
C VAL A 14 9.70 -4.28 -5.18
N HIS A 15 8.71 -4.05 -4.32
CA HIS A 15 7.69 -5.04 -3.99
C HIS A 15 6.38 -4.76 -4.73
N LEU A 16 5.57 -5.80 -4.90
CA LEU A 16 4.39 -5.76 -5.77
C LEU A 16 3.07 -5.61 -5.02
N TYR A 17 2.95 -6.26 -3.85
CA TYR A 17 1.69 -6.39 -3.14
C TYR A 17 1.79 -5.88 -1.72
N LEU A 18 0.72 -5.25 -1.26
CA LEU A 18 0.55 -4.89 0.13
C LEU A 18 -0.68 -5.59 0.72
N ARG A 19 -0.67 -5.76 2.02
CA ARG A 19 -1.80 -6.28 2.79
C ARG A 19 -2.45 -5.08 3.46
N LEU A 20 -3.62 -4.71 2.93
CA LEU A 20 -4.35 -3.52 3.33
C LEU A 20 -5.36 -3.87 4.41
N ALA A 21 -5.29 -3.18 5.54
CA ALA A 21 -6.30 -3.24 6.58
C ALA A 21 -7.25 -2.05 6.48
N THR A 22 -8.54 -2.33 6.44
CA THR A 22 -9.62 -1.35 6.50
C THR A 22 -10.55 -1.70 7.64
N VAL A 23 -11.43 -0.77 8.00
CA VAL A 23 -12.36 -0.96 9.13
C VAL A 23 -13.78 -0.80 8.64
N THR A 24 -14.65 -1.75 9.00
CA THR A 24 -16.09 -1.65 8.71
C THR A 24 -16.77 -0.61 9.59
N ALA A 25 -18.01 -0.24 9.24
CA ALA A 25 -18.83 0.66 10.04
C ALA A 25 -19.05 0.13 11.47
N ALA A 26 -19.00 -1.19 11.67
CA ALA A 26 -19.10 -1.84 12.99
C ALA A 26 -17.74 -2.00 13.69
N ALA A 27 -16.71 -1.29 13.25
CA ALA A 27 -15.34 -1.32 13.78
C ALA A 27 -14.67 -2.69 13.66
N LYS A 28 -15.05 -3.51 12.68
CA LYS A 28 -14.41 -4.79 12.41
C LYS A 28 -13.28 -4.61 11.41
N PRO A 29 -12.07 -5.10 11.69
CA PRO A 29 -10.96 -5.01 10.72
C PRO A 29 -11.14 -6.03 9.59
N LEU A 30 -10.79 -5.61 8.38
CA LEU A 30 -10.67 -6.48 7.21
C LEU A 30 -9.29 -6.33 6.61
N VAL A 31 -8.77 -7.41 6.05
CA VAL A 31 -7.47 -7.43 5.36
C VAL A 31 -7.65 -7.93 3.94
N HIS A 32 -7.03 -7.22 2.99
CA HIS A 32 -7.02 -7.60 1.58
C HIS A 32 -5.60 -7.45 1.02
N THR A 33 -5.22 -8.37 0.14
CA THR A 33 -3.99 -8.23 -0.63
C THR A 33 -4.31 -7.46 -1.91
N VAL A 34 -3.58 -6.38 -2.17
CA VAL A 34 -3.72 -5.58 -3.39
C VAL A 34 -2.36 -5.28 -4.00
N GLY A 35 -2.32 -5.21 -5.34
CA GLY A 35 -1.17 -4.66 -6.04
C GLY A 35 -1.13 -3.15 -5.87
N TYR A 36 0.05 -2.58 -5.84
CA TYR A 36 0.20 -1.14 -5.62
C TYR A 36 1.32 -0.53 -6.45
N ILE A 37 1.29 0.77 -6.58
CA ILE A 37 2.41 1.58 -7.03
C ILE A 37 2.78 2.55 -5.92
N SER A 38 4.05 2.96 -5.88
CA SER A 38 4.53 3.88 -4.85
C SER A 38 5.26 5.06 -5.47
N GLU A 39 5.13 6.19 -4.83
CA GLU A 39 5.90 7.40 -5.11
C GLU A 39 6.43 7.88 -3.76
N GLY A 40 7.71 7.66 -3.51
CA GLY A 40 8.26 7.81 -2.16
C GLY A 40 7.56 6.87 -1.18
N CYS A 41 7.05 7.38 -0.09
CA CYS A 41 6.32 6.61 0.92
C CYS A 41 4.80 6.65 0.74
N THR A 42 4.31 7.26 -0.32
CA THR A 42 2.90 7.28 -0.68
C THR A 42 2.61 6.11 -1.61
N VAL A 43 1.54 5.37 -1.36
CA VAL A 43 1.13 4.26 -2.22
C VAL A 43 -0.24 4.50 -2.80
N CYS A 44 -0.45 3.98 -4.00
CA CYS A 44 -1.75 4.01 -4.68
C CYS A 44 -2.12 2.59 -5.10
N PHE A 45 -3.38 2.25 -4.98
CA PHE A 45 -3.90 0.97 -5.45
C PHE A 45 -5.24 1.18 -6.17
N ALA A 46 -5.56 0.25 -7.05
CA ALA A 46 -6.81 0.24 -7.79
C ALA A 46 -7.75 -0.84 -7.26
N THR A 47 -9.02 -0.55 -7.26
CA THR A 47 -10.05 -1.51 -6.89
C THR A 47 -11.37 -1.14 -7.57
N ASP A 48 -12.31 -2.08 -7.55
CA ASP A 48 -13.69 -1.79 -7.96
C ASP A 48 -14.34 -0.86 -6.91
N SER A 49 -15.04 0.18 -7.38
CA SER A 49 -15.71 1.14 -6.49
C SER A 49 -16.78 0.50 -5.61
N LYS A 50 -17.27 -0.68 -6.00
CA LYS A 50 -18.28 -1.44 -5.25
C LYS A 50 -17.67 -2.45 -4.29
N SER A 51 -16.33 -2.53 -4.21
CA SER A 51 -15.66 -3.45 -3.30
C SER A 51 -15.87 -3.07 -1.83
N ARG A 52 -15.73 -4.08 -0.95
CA ARG A 52 -15.85 -3.86 0.50
C ARG A 52 -14.81 -2.86 1.02
N LYS A 53 -13.57 -2.93 0.50
CA LYS A 53 -12.51 -1.99 0.91
C LYS A 53 -12.81 -0.56 0.46
N ALA A 54 -13.38 -0.37 -0.72
CA ALA A 54 -13.79 0.96 -1.19
C ALA A 54 -14.90 1.53 -0.29
N GLU A 55 -15.89 0.71 0.04
CA GLU A 55 -16.97 1.11 0.95
C GLU A 55 -16.42 1.45 2.34
N ASN A 56 -15.55 0.63 2.89
CA ASN A 56 -14.96 0.88 4.21
C ASN A 56 -14.19 2.20 4.23
N ILE A 57 -13.36 2.45 3.24
CA ILE A 57 -12.57 3.69 3.15
C ILE A 57 -13.46 4.92 3.02
N SER A 58 -14.57 4.82 2.29
CA SER A 58 -15.51 5.94 2.14
C SER A 58 -16.10 6.39 3.47
N LYS A 59 -16.25 5.46 4.42
CA LYS A 59 -16.80 5.72 5.76
C LYS A 59 -15.72 6.01 6.80
N ASN A 60 -14.55 5.39 6.66
CA ASN A 60 -13.41 5.60 7.56
C ASN A 60 -12.12 5.58 6.75
N PRO A 61 -11.49 6.73 6.53
CA PRO A 61 -10.27 6.81 5.73
C PRO A 61 -9.03 6.24 6.41
N ALA A 62 -9.08 5.94 7.71
CA ALA A 62 -7.95 5.38 8.43
C ALA A 62 -7.67 3.95 7.94
N VAL A 63 -6.44 3.72 7.50
CA VAL A 63 -5.97 2.42 7.00
C VAL A 63 -4.61 2.11 7.56
N ALA A 64 -4.25 0.84 7.50
CA ALA A 64 -2.88 0.39 7.75
C ALA A 64 -2.53 -0.65 6.70
N TYR A 65 -1.22 -0.82 6.45
CA TYR A 65 -0.79 -1.88 5.56
C TYR A 65 0.60 -2.38 5.91
N ALA A 66 0.87 -3.58 5.45
CA ALA A 66 2.19 -4.18 5.55
C ALA A 66 2.66 -4.62 4.16
N VAL A 67 3.98 -4.50 3.94
CA VAL A 67 4.65 -5.04 2.76
C VAL A 67 5.83 -5.87 3.24
N ASP A 68 5.88 -7.10 2.80
CA ASP A 68 6.98 -8.01 3.07
C ASP A 68 7.08 -9.03 1.93
N GLU A 69 7.95 -9.99 2.10
CA GLU A 69 8.06 -11.14 1.20
C GLU A 69 8.21 -12.41 2.02
N ASN A 70 8.22 -13.55 1.34
CA ASN A 70 8.32 -14.86 1.99
C ASN A 70 9.79 -15.17 2.30
N TYR A 71 10.24 -14.78 3.49
CA TYR A 71 11.59 -15.07 3.97
C TYR A 71 11.64 -16.45 4.62
N GLU A 72 12.58 -17.30 4.20
CA GLU A 72 12.80 -18.59 4.85
C GLU A 72 13.56 -18.44 6.18
N ASP A 73 14.55 -17.54 6.21
CA ASP A 73 15.35 -17.26 7.40
C ASP A 73 14.73 -16.10 8.19
N MET A 74 14.34 -16.38 9.42
CA MET A 74 13.75 -15.37 10.31
C MET A 74 14.68 -14.18 10.54
N MET A 75 16.00 -14.41 10.53
CA MET A 75 16.97 -13.32 10.72
C MET A 75 17.16 -12.46 9.46
N ALA A 76 16.62 -12.88 8.32
CA ALA A 76 16.64 -12.10 7.09
C ALA A 76 15.40 -11.25 6.88
N ILE A 77 14.38 -11.38 7.74
CA ILE A 77 13.11 -10.68 7.57
C ILE A 77 13.31 -9.17 7.58
N GLN A 78 12.77 -8.54 6.54
CA GLN A 78 12.59 -7.09 6.44
C GLN A 78 11.15 -6.81 6.05
N GLY A 79 10.65 -5.63 6.35
CA GLY A 79 9.31 -5.27 5.95
C GLY A 79 8.94 -3.85 6.35
N VAL A 80 7.84 -3.40 5.76
CA VAL A 80 7.24 -2.10 6.02
C VAL A 80 5.89 -2.29 6.69
N GLN A 81 5.66 -1.54 7.76
CA GLN A 81 4.37 -1.48 8.44
C GLN A 81 3.95 0.00 8.45
N MET A 82 2.81 0.32 7.88
CA MET A 82 2.41 1.71 7.66
C MET A 82 1.02 1.98 8.19
N GLU A 83 0.85 3.14 8.81
CA GLU A 83 -0.46 3.72 9.11
C GLU A 83 -0.66 4.93 8.21
N GLY A 84 -1.85 5.12 7.70
CA GLY A 84 -2.13 6.22 6.81
C GLY A 84 -3.62 6.54 6.66
N LYS A 85 -3.89 7.48 5.79
CA LYS A 85 -5.25 7.84 5.37
C LYS A 85 -5.39 7.62 3.88
N ALA A 86 -6.43 6.91 3.49
CA ALA A 86 -6.77 6.64 2.10
C ALA A 86 -7.82 7.62 1.60
N ALA A 87 -7.62 8.12 0.38
CA ALA A 87 -8.59 8.96 -0.30
C ALA A 87 -8.70 8.54 -1.75
N GLN A 88 -9.90 8.57 -2.29
CA GLN A 88 -10.12 8.28 -3.70
C GLN A 88 -9.51 9.38 -4.57
N VAL A 89 -8.82 8.97 -5.63
CA VAL A 89 -8.32 9.90 -6.64
C VAL A 89 -9.49 10.32 -7.52
N SER A 90 -9.74 11.62 -7.59
CA SER A 90 -10.89 12.18 -8.31
C SER A 90 -10.53 12.85 -9.64
N VAL A 91 -9.26 13.18 -9.86
CA VAL A 91 -8.81 13.84 -11.08
C VAL A 91 -8.52 12.80 -12.15
N GLU A 92 -9.22 12.91 -13.29
CA GLU A 92 -9.14 11.92 -14.37
C GLU A 92 -7.71 11.78 -14.92
N SER A 93 -7.00 12.88 -15.12
CA SER A 93 -5.61 12.86 -15.61
C SER A 93 -4.69 12.10 -14.66
N GLU A 94 -4.93 12.20 -13.37
CA GLU A 94 -4.18 11.47 -12.33
C GLU A 94 -4.50 9.97 -12.40
N THR A 95 -5.77 9.62 -12.56
CA THR A 95 -6.20 8.22 -12.73
C THR A 95 -5.53 7.58 -13.94
N ILE A 96 -5.45 8.28 -15.06
CA ILE A 96 -4.80 7.80 -16.27
C ILE A 96 -3.30 7.60 -16.03
N ARG A 97 -2.64 8.54 -15.36
CA ARG A 97 -1.23 8.43 -15.02
C ARG A 97 -0.94 7.22 -14.14
N LEU A 98 -1.77 7.02 -13.11
CA LEU A 98 -1.62 5.89 -12.18
C LEU A 98 -1.87 4.56 -12.87
N LEU A 99 -2.85 4.49 -13.75
CA LEU A 99 -3.12 3.27 -14.53
C LEU A 99 -1.93 2.91 -15.42
N ASP A 100 -1.32 3.88 -16.08
CA ASP A 100 -0.12 3.66 -16.89
C ASP A 100 1.03 3.10 -16.04
N LEU A 101 1.25 3.65 -14.86
CA LEU A 101 2.27 3.16 -13.92
C LEU A 101 1.97 1.72 -13.46
N MET A 102 0.70 1.40 -13.19
CA MET A 102 0.29 0.04 -12.84
C MET A 102 0.58 -0.96 -13.95
N VAL A 103 0.22 -0.60 -15.18
CA VAL A 103 0.45 -1.46 -16.36
C VAL A 103 1.94 -1.71 -16.56
N ARG A 104 2.79 -0.72 -16.33
CA ARG A 104 4.24 -0.88 -16.44
C ARG A 104 4.82 -1.76 -15.33
N LYS A 105 4.26 -1.69 -14.14
CA LYS A 105 4.76 -2.46 -12.99
C LYS A 105 4.33 -3.93 -13.02
N PHE A 106 3.10 -4.21 -13.48
CA PHE A 106 2.49 -5.54 -13.39
C PHE A 106 2.35 -6.20 -14.75
N ALA A 107 3.11 -7.28 -14.97
CA ALA A 107 3.02 -8.05 -16.21
C ALA A 107 1.61 -8.66 -16.35
N GLY A 108 1.05 -8.53 -17.55
CA GLY A 108 -0.26 -9.09 -17.88
C GLY A 108 -1.44 -8.16 -17.59
N LEU A 109 -1.23 -7.06 -16.90
CA LEU A 109 -2.32 -6.14 -16.56
C LEU A 109 -2.93 -5.50 -17.81
N GLU A 110 -2.14 -5.29 -18.85
CA GLU A 110 -2.61 -4.78 -20.15
C GLU A 110 -3.62 -5.68 -20.84
N LYS A 111 -3.69 -6.97 -20.44
CA LYS A 111 -4.62 -7.94 -21.00
C LYS A 111 -5.95 -8.01 -20.26
N MET A 112 -6.06 -7.31 -19.14
CA MET A 112 -7.30 -7.31 -18.36
C MET A 112 -8.40 -6.54 -19.09
N PRO A 113 -9.65 -7.02 -19.08
CA PRO A 113 -10.75 -6.28 -19.67
C PRO A 113 -10.96 -4.96 -18.93
N PRO A 114 -11.40 -3.89 -19.64
CA PRO A 114 -11.72 -2.62 -19.00
C PRO A 114 -12.79 -2.81 -17.92
N ASN A 115 -12.62 -2.12 -16.79
CA ASN A 115 -13.60 -2.05 -15.72
C ASN A 115 -14.03 -0.59 -15.52
N PRO A 116 -15.27 -0.22 -15.89
CA PRO A 116 -15.75 1.15 -15.76
C PRO A 116 -15.89 1.60 -14.30
N ASP A 117 -15.94 0.64 -13.35
CA ASP A 117 -16.03 0.92 -11.92
C ASP A 117 -14.66 0.99 -11.23
N LEU A 118 -13.58 0.90 -12.01
CA LEU A 118 -12.23 0.95 -11.44
C LEU A 118 -11.93 2.35 -10.88
N VAL A 119 -11.49 2.39 -9.64
CA VAL A 119 -11.06 3.62 -8.96
C VAL A 119 -9.69 3.42 -8.34
N PHE A 120 -8.95 4.51 -8.17
CA PHE A 120 -7.69 4.52 -7.45
C PHE A 120 -7.87 5.18 -6.09
N PHE A 121 -7.19 4.62 -5.11
CA PHE A 121 -7.03 5.22 -3.79
C PHE A 121 -5.56 5.55 -3.57
N LYS A 122 -5.32 6.70 -2.97
CA LYS A 122 -3.99 7.14 -2.55
C LYS A 122 -3.93 7.08 -1.02
N ILE A 123 -2.90 6.43 -0.49
CA ILE A 123 -2.68 6.36 0.95
C ILE A 123 -1.54 7.31 1.31
N LYS A 124 -1.87 8.37 2.04
CA LYS A 124 -0.88 9.28 2.60
C LYS A 124 -0.39 8.72 3.94
N PRO A 125 0.92 8.54 4.11
CA PRO A 125 1.45 7.97 5.33
C PRO A 125 1.31 8.94 6.51
N ILE A 126 1.08 8.39 7.70
CA ILE A 126 1.08 9.12 8.97
C ILE A 126 2.27 8.67 9.81
N ARG A 127 2.44 7.36 9.93
CA ARG A 127 3.53 6.75 10.70
C ARG A 127 3.92 5.44 10.05
N GLY A 128 5.23 5.19 10.02
CA GLY A 128 5.74 3.97 9.43
C GLY A 128 6.85 3.35 10.26
N PHE A 129 7.00 2.04 10.10
CA PHE A 129 8.09 1.26 10.67
C PHE A 129 8.80 0.51 9.56
N PHE A 130 10.12 0.51 9.61
CA PHE A 130 10.93 -0.40 8.84
C PHE A 130 11.45 -1.48 9.76
N LEU A 131 10.97 -2.70 9.57
CA LEU A 131 11.40 -3.87 10.33
C LEU A 131 12.63 -4.46 9.64
N ASP A 132 13.68 -4.75 10.41
CA ASP A 132 14.92 -5.30 9.87
C ASP A 132 15.61 -6.23 10.85
N ASN A 133 15.34 -7.53 10.72
CA ASN A 133 15.95 -8.55 11.54
C ASN A 133 17.44 -8.76 11.22
N THR A 134 17.94 -8.23 10.11
CA THR A 134 19.38 -8.32 9.77
C THR A 134 20.23 -7.48 10.71
N VAL A 135 19.66 -6.45 11.31
CA VAL A 135 20.34 -5.63 12.35
C VAL A 135 20.33 -6.36 13.68
N ALA A 136 19.15 -6.78 14.12
CA ALA A 136 18.92 -7.57 15.31
C ALA A 136 17.49 -8.12 15.25
N PHE A 137 17.22 -9.26 15.89
CA PHE A 137 15.86 -9.83 15.88
C PHE A 137 14.85 -8.85 16.45
N GLY A 138 13.82 -8.54 15.66
CA GLY A 138 12.77 -7.60 16.04
C GLY A 138 13.17 -6.13 15.95
N HIS A 139 14.34 -5.83 15.39
CA HIS A 139 14.75 -4.43 15.20
C HIS A 139 13.80 -3.73 14.25
N ARG A 140 13.35 -2.54 14.64
CA ARG A 140 12.53 -1.69 13.77
C ARG A 140 12.73 -0.23 14.13
N ASP A 141 12.74 0.57 13.10
CA ASP A 141 12.86 2.03 13.20
C ASP A 141 11.53 2.66 12.82
N MET A 142 11.10 3.63 13.60
CA MET A 142 9.85 4.36 13.37
C MET A 142 10.14 5.71 12.72
N VAL A 143 9.22 6.14 11.86
CA VAL A 143 9.23 7.50 11.31
C VAL A 143 7.80 8.05 11.28
N GLU A 144 7.65 9.33 11.57
CA GLU A 144 6.42 10.08 11.41
C GLU A 144 6.51 10.98 10.18
N PHE A 145 5.36 11.20 9.52
CA PHE A 145 5.28 11.97 8.29
C PHE A 145 4.55 13.31 8.49
#